data_ec959b62da9a71a6d08aa546f8729228
#
_entry.id   ec959b62da9a71a6d08aa546f8729228
#
_cell.length_a   1.000
_cell.length_b   1.000
_cell.length_c   1.000
_cell.angle_alpha   90.00
_cell.angle_beta   90.00
_cell.angle_gamma   90.00
#
_symmetry.space_group_name_H-M   'P 1'
#
loop_
_entity.id
_entity.type
_entity.pdbx_description
1 polymer ?
#
loop_
_entity_poly.entity_id
_entity_poly.type
_entity_poly.pdbx_seq_one_letter_code
_entity_poly.pdbx_strand_id
1 'polypeptide(L)'
;MKYLFHLLMVSFFFNAIQAQVVDERLTLSTPTGDLKGTLVLPVHGKHFNLVILQPGSGPTDRNGNNPLGVKAKSYRLLDEALAKNNIATLLMDKRGIAASALAAKSEADLRFDDYINDLVSWTEMMRKDKRIKKITLAGHSEGSLVAMVAAQKIPVENYISISGISQPIENIISWQIAQQAPKLAPIVDSMFNRLKNGEKLDSVTPFLFSVLRPSVQPYMASWMKYNPCEEIKKLSLHVLILQGTTDIQVKEEEAVKLQQCNPKTTLKIIPGMNHILKQAPEDRTQNIQTYSNENLPVMAELVTAITEFLK
;
A
#
# COMPACT_ATOMS: atom_id res chain seq x y z
N MET A 1 35.51 -48.14 -44.02
CA MET A 1 35.51 -46.68 -43.81
C MET A 1 34.25 -46.32 -43.09
N LYS A 2 34.33 -46.04 -41.75
CA LYS A 2 33.19 -45.61 -40.93
C LYS A 2 33.36 -44.11 -40.64
N TYR A 3 32.45 -43.29 -41.19
CA TYR A 3 32.43 -41.85 -40.90
C TYR A 3 31.67 -41.62 -39.62
N LEU A 4 32.36 -41.10 -38.62
CA LEU A 4 31.81 -40.67 -37.30
C LEU A 4 31.42 -39.19 -37.45
N PHE A 5 30.10 -38.94 -37.52
CA PHE A 5 29.57 -37.56 -37.49
C PHE A 5 29.55 -37.08 -36.02
N HIS A 6 30.39 -36.11 -35.68
CA HIS A 6 30.33 -35.41 -34.40
C HIS A 6 29.30 -34.30 -34.52
N LEU A 7 28.17 -34.46 -33.80
CA LEU A 7 27.16 -33.43 -33.67
C LEU A 7 27.60 -32.44 -32.57
N LEU A 8 27.99 -31.24 -32.97
CA LEU A 8 28.39 -30.17 -32.05
C LEU A 8 27.07 -29.56 -31.47
N MET A 9 26.76 -29.90 -30.22
CA MET A 9 25.63 -29.30 -29.50
C MET A 9 26.08 -27.92 -29.01
N VAL A 10 25.65 -26.85 -29.67
CA VAL A 10 25.84 -25.47 -29.22
C VAL A 10 24.74 -25.16 -28.19
N SER A 11 25.10 -25.22 -26.91
CA SER A 11 24.23 -24.82 -25.81
C SER A 11 24.16 -23.30 -25.76
N PHE A 12 23.06 -22.72 -26.19
CA PHE A 12 22.76 -21.32 -25.92
C PHE A 12 22.36 -21.15 -24.45
N PHE A 13 23.29 -20.69 -23.63
CA PHE A 13 22.96 -20.19 -22.31
C PHE A 13 22.25 -18.83 -22.46
N PHE A 14 20.93 -18.82 -22.37
CA PHE A 14 20.20 -17.60 -22.12
C PHE A 14 20.51 -17.18 -20.67
N ASN A 15 21.48 -16.31 -20.48
CA ASN A 15 21.61 -15.54 -19.26
C ASN A 15 20.39 -14.62 -19.20
N ALA A 16 19.37 -14.99 -18.43
CA ALA A 16 18.35 -14.07 -17.99
C ALA A 16 19.07 -12.98 -17.18
N ILE A 17 19.26 -11.82 -17.78
CA ILE A 17 19.73 -10.62 -17.06
C ILE A 17 18.61 -10.31 -16.07
N GLN A 18 18.75 -10.79 -14.86
CA GLN A 18 17.90 -10.37 -13.75
C GLN A 18 18.17 -8.88 -13.59
N ALA A 19 17.16 -8.06 -13.77
CA ALA A 19 17.28 -6.63 -13.59
C ALA A 19 17.76 -6.38 -12.16
N GLN A 20 19.04 -6.05 -12.01
CA GLN A 20 19.59 -5.68 -10.72
C GLN A 20 19.07 -4.30 -10.40
N VAL A 21 18.46 -4.15 -9.25
CA VAL A 21 18.10 -2.87 -8.66
C VAL A 21 19.21 -2.41 -7.73
N VAL A 22 19.32 -1.12 -7.51
CA VAL A 22 20.24 -0.56 -6.50
C VAL A 22 19.40 -0.15 -5.31
N ASP A 23 19.59 -0.81 -4.18
CA ASP A 23 18.93 -0.51 -2.91
C ASP A 23 19.76 0.48 -2.09
N GLU A 24 19.24 1.66 -1.84
CA GLU A 24 19.83 2.66 -0.95
C GLU A 24 19.01 2.76 0.34
N ARG A 25 19.62 2.44 1.48
CA ARG A 25 18.97 2.56 2.79
C ARG A 25 18.91 4.03 3.18
N LEU A 26 17.72 4.51 3.49
CA LEU A 26 17.47 5.88 3.91
C LEU A 26 17.01 5.92 5.37
N THR A 27 17.35 7.03 6.02
CA THR A 27 16.87 7.37 7.35
C THR A 27 16.30 8.79 7.32
N LEU A 28 15.06 8.92 7.76
CA LEU A 28 14.40 10.20 8.00
C LEU A 28 14.30 10.40 9.52
N SER A 29 15.09 11.35 10.03
CA SER A 29 15.04 11.67 11.46
C SER A 29 13.82 12.52 11.77
N THR A 30 13.09 12.14 12.82
CA THR A 30 11.90 12.85 13.33
C THR A 30 12.07 13.16 14.82
N PRO A 31 11.27 14.06 15.40
CA PRO A 31 11.38 14.38 16.83
C PRO A 31 11.13 13.19 17.77
N THR A 32 10.47 12.15 17.30
CA THR A 32 10.17 10.96 18.10
C THR A 32 11.06 9.76 17.80
N GLY A 33 11.92 9.85 16.78
CA GLY A 33 12.85 8.81 16.36
C GLY A 33 12.99 8.69 14.84
N ASP A 34 13.83 7.79 14.42
CA ASP A 34 14.17 7.61 13.02
C ASP A 34 13.18 6.71 12.28
N LEU A 35 12.71 7.17 11.14
CA LEU A 35 12.00 6.34 10.15
C LEU A 35 13.01 5.75 9.16
N LYS A 36 12.80 4.50 8.78
CA LYS A 36 13.67 3.76 7.87
C LYS A 36 12.96 3.44 6.57
N GLY A 37 13.66 3.67 5.46
CA GLY A 37 13.20 3.42 4.11
C GLY A 37 14.29 2.78 3.24
N THR A 38 13.89 2.34 2.07
CA THR A 38 14.78 1.86 1.00
C THR A 38 14.37 2.56 -0.29
N LEU A 39 15.26 3.38 -0.83
CA LEU A 39 15.13 3.90 -2.18
C LEU A 39 15.67 2.86 -3.14
N VAL A 40 14.81 2.38 -4.01
CA VAL A 40 15.15 1.38 -5.01
C VAL A 40 15.24 2.06 -6.36
N LEU A 41 16.42 2.01 -6.94
CA LEU A 41 16.74 2.66 -8.20
C LEU A 41 16.94 1.61 -9.30
N PRO A 42 16.45 1.89 -10.53
CA PRO A 42 16.86 1.15 -11.71
C PRO A 42 18.39 1.23 -11.90
N VAL A 43 19.00 0.13 -12.36
CA VAL A 43 20.45 0.07 -12.60
C VAL A 43 20.89 1.05 -13.70
N HIS A 44 20.03 1.29 -14.65
CA HIS A 44 20.30 2.16 -15.79
C HIS A 44 19.52 3.48 -15.69
N GLY A 45 20.15 4.57 -16.07
CA GLY A 45 19.54 5.90 -16.04
C GLY A 45 20.23 6.82 -15.05
N LYS A 46 19.97 8.13 -15.20
CA LYS A 46 20.52 9.19 -14.30
C LYS A 46 19.41 9.96 -13.61
N HIS A 47 18.20 9.89 -14.14
CA HIS A 47 17.04 10.62 -13.64
C HIS A 47 15.79 9.75 -13.75
N PHE A 48 14.99 9.72 -12.69
CA PHE A 48 13.89 8.79 -12.54
C PHE A 48 12.59 9.50 -12.15
N ASN A 49 11.47 8.96 -12.60
CA ASN A 49 10.19 9.19 -11.93
C ASN A 49 10.19 8.32 -10.67
N LEU A 50 9.78 8.87 -9.53
CA LEU A 50 9.75 8.20 -8.24
C LEU A 50 8.30 7.93 -7.82
N VAL A 51 8.03 6.70 -7.41
CA VAL A 51 6.81 6.33 -6.68
C VAL A 51 7.16 6.16 -5.21
N ILE A 52 6.54 6.93 -4.34
CA ILE A 52 6.63 6.74 -2.88
C ILE A 52 5.40 5.95 -2.46
N LEU A 53 5.61 4.71 -1.99
CA LEU A 53 4.52 3.79 -1.66
C LEU A 53 4.26 3.76 -0.16
N GLN A 54 3.09 4.25 0.24
CA GLN A 54 2.59 4.17 1.62
C GLN A 54 1.96 2.79 1.86
N PRO A 55 2.45 2.01 2.85
CA PRO A 55 1.89 0.71 3.20
C PRO A 55 0.46 0.76 3.73
N GLY A 56 -0.25 -0.37 3.62
CA GLY A 56 -1.57 -0.57 4.21
C GLY A 56 -1.58 -0.71 5.73
N SER A 57 -2.76 -1.02 6.30
CA SER A 57 -3.01 -1.07 7.73
C SER A 57 -2.22 -2.15 8.48
N GLY A 58 -2.24 -2.04 9.81
CA GLY A 58 -1.57 -2.97 10.72
C GLY A 58 -0.05 -2.92 10.65
N PRO A 59 0.66 -3.94 11.18
CA PRO A 59 2.12 -3.99 11.25
C PRO A 59 2.76 -4.41 9.92
N THR A 60 2.30 -3.84 8.82
CA THR A 60 2.81 -4.12 7.47
C THR A 60 4.11 -3.38 7.22
N ASP A 61 5.18 -4.14 6.93
CA ASP A 61 6.52 -3.63 6.64
C ASP A 61 6.63 -3.05 5.22
N ARG A 62 7.77 -2.44 4.93
CA ARG A 62 8.10 -1.85 3.62
C ARG A 62 8.10 -2.85 2.46
N ASN A 63 8.20 -4.15 2.72
CA ASN A 63 8.17 -5.18 1.70
C ASN A 63 6.75 -5.71 1.43
N GLY A 64 5.78 -5.33 2.26
CA GLY A 64 4.40 -5.83 2.19
C GLY A 64 4.20 -7.12 2.96
N ASN A 65 5.04 -7.42 3.96
CA ASN A 65 4.83 -8.52 4.88
C ASN A 65 4.21 -8.02 6.19
N ASN A 66 3.56 -8.96 6.90
CA ASN A 66 2.91 -8.68 8.16
C ASN A 66 3.06 -9.90 9.08
N PRO A 67 3.51 -9.75 10.33
CA PRO A 67 3.72 -10.86 11.25
C PRO A 67 2.42 -11.61 11.60
N LEU A 68 1.24 -11.06 11.27
CA LEU A 68 -0.06 -11.71 11.43
C LEU A 68 -0.41 -12.70 10.30
N GLY A 69 0.57 -13.14 9.50
CA GLY A 69 0.40 -14.22 8.52
C GLY A 69 0.60 -13.81 7.05
N VAL A 70 0.90 -12.56 6.75
CA VAL A 70 1.19 -12.13 5.38
C VAL A 70 2.69 -12.23 5.11
N LYS A 71 3.05 -13.09 4.15
CA LYS A 71 4.43 -13.28 3.67
C LYS A 71 4.47 -13.21 2.14
N ALA A 72 3.91 -12.13 1.60
CA ALA A 72 3.65 -12.01 0.17
C ALA A 72 4.72 -11.20 -0.58
N LYS A 73 5.51 -10.39 0.12
CA LYS A 73 6.51 -9.47 -0.46
C LYS A 73 5.94 -8.56 -1.56
N SER A 74 4.66 -8.23 -1.49
CA SER A 74 3.94 -7.58 -2.60
C SER A 74 4.55 -6.26 -3.02
N TYR A 75 4.98 -5.44 -2.07
CA TYR A 75 5.57 -4.14 -2.39
C TYR A 75 6.98 -4.29 -2.96
N ARG A 76 7.77 -5.23 -2.44
CA ARG A 76 9.10 -5.51 -2.99
C ARG A 76 9.03 -6.05 -4.42
N LEU A 77 8.08 -6.94 -4.70
CA LEU A 77 7.88 -7.48 -6.05
C LEU A 77 7.34 -6.42 -7.03
N LEU A 78 6.45 -5.52 -6.55
CA LEU A 78 5.98 -4.40 -7.34
C LEU A 78 7.12 -3.45 -7.70
N ASP A 79 7.94 -3.12 -6.72
CA ASP A 79 9.12 -2.29 -6.86
C ASP A 79 10.11 -2.82 -7.89
N GLU A 80 10.50 -4.09 -7.79
CA GLU A 80 11.38 -4.75 -8.76
C GLU A 80 10.78 -4.76 -10.17
N ALA A 81 9.46 -4.88 -10.28
CA ALA A 81 8.78 -4.82 -11.57
C ALA A 81 8.72 -3.39 -12.15
N LEU A 82 8.55 -2.37 -11.31
CA LEU A 82 8.59 -0.96 -11.72
C LEU A 82 10.00 -0.53 -12.12
N ALA A 83 11.03 -1.00 -11.41
CA ALA A 83 12.42 -0.72 -11.76
C ALA A 83 12.81 -1.23 -13.15
N LYS A 84 12.25 -2.36 -13.60
CA LYS A 84 12.42 -2.85 -14.99
C LYS A 84 11.84 -1.89 -16.04
N ASN A 85 10.92 -1.02 -15.62
CA ASN A 85 10.32 0.03 -16.44
C ASN A 85 10.94 1.42 -16.18
N ASN A 86 12.14 1.46 -15.61
CA ASN A 86 12.90 2.66 -15.29
C ASN A 86 12.19 3.62 -14.31
N ILE A 87 11.38 3.09 -13.41
CA ILE A 87 10.69 3.83 -12.35
C ILE A 87 11.36 3.51 -11.02
N ALA A 88 11.83 4.54 -10.31
CA ALA A 88 12.34 4.39 -8.95
C ALA A 88 11.20 4.28 -7.94
N THR A 89 11.46 3.64 -6.81
CA THR A 89 10.47 3.56 -5.71
C THR A 89 11.12 3.85 -4.37
N LEU A 90 10.35 4.45 -3.47
CA LEU A 90 10.69 4.54 -2.05
C LEU A 90 9.72 3.66 -1.27
N LEU A 91 10.25 2.60 -0.69
CA LEU A 91 9.58 1.72 0.25
C LEU A 91 9.93 2.12 1.69
N MET A 92 8.94 2.36 2.54
CA MET A 92 9.18 2.81 3.91
C MET A 92 8.47 1.94 4.95
N ASP A 93 9.10 1.75 6.11
CA ASP A 93 8.40 1.23 7.28
C ASP A 93 7.66 2.36 7.98
N LYS A 94 6.38 2.13 8.25
CA LYS A 94 5.57 3.09 9.01
C LYS A 94 6.15 3.29 10.41
N ARG A 95 5.90 4.45 10.99
CA ARG A 95 6.19 4.75 12.39
C ARG A 95 5.66 3.64 13.31
N GLY A 96 6.48 3.13 14.21
CA GLY A 96 6.14 2.04 15.12
C GLY A 96 6.24 0.63 14.52
N ILE A 97 6.66 0.48 13.25
CA ILE A 97 6.67 -0.80 12.53
C ILE A 97 8.08 -1.15 12.05
N ALA A 98 8.43 -2.44 12.12
CA ALA A 98 9.67 -3.03 11.61
C ALA A 98 10.91 -2.20 12.00
N ALA A 99 11.72 -1.73 11.05
CA ALA A 99 12.93 -0.96 11.35
C ALA A 99 12.64 0.48 11.87
N SER A 100 11.40 0.96 11.76
CA SER A 100 10.93 2.23 12.34
C SER A 100 10.21 2.05 13.68
N ALA A 101 10.33 0.89 14.33
CA ALA A 101 9.61 0.56 15.57
C ALA A 101 9.87 1.60 16.67
N LEU A 102 11.10 2.06 16.82
CA LEU A 102 11.50 3.03 17.85
C LEU A 102 11.06 4.47 17.56
N ALA A 103 10.49 4.75 16.38
CA ALA A 103 9.99 6.09 16.05
C ALA A 103 8.63 6.42 16.69
N ALA A 104 7.92 5.42 17.23
CA ALA A 104 6.74 5.60 18.06
C ALA A 104 7.08 5.39 19.54
N LYS A 105 6.70 6.33 20.41
CA LYS A 105 6.90 6.18 21.85
C LYS A 105 5.98 5.11 22.44
N SER A 106 4.72 5.13 22.03
CA SER A 106 3.73 4.10 22.34
C SER A 106 2.68 4.03 21.24
N GLU A 107 1.95 2.92 21.16
CA GLU A 107 0.81 2.77 20.23
C GLU A 107 -0.29 3.79 20.55
N ALA A 108 -0.52 4.10 21.83
CA ALA A 108 -1.55 5.06 22.25
C ALA A 108 -1.26 6.51 21.82
N ASP A 109 -0.01 6.83 21.52
CA ASP A 109 0.38 8.15 21.01
C ASP A 109 0.18 8.31 19.50
N LEU A 110 0.06 7.20 18.76
CA LEU A 110 -0.11 7.24 17.30
C LEU A 110 -1.44 7.85 16.90
N ARG A 111 -1.38 8.63 15.83
CA ARG A 111 -2.53 9.20 15.13
C ARG A 111 -2.40 8.92 13.63
N PHE A 112 -3.51 8.89 12.92
CA PHE A 112 -3.54 8.78 11.46
C PHE A 112 -2.76 9.91 10.79
N ASP A 113 -2.82 11.11 11.38
CA ASP A 113 -2.07 12.30 10.95
C ASP A 113 -0.54 12.12 11.01
N ASP A 114 -0.02 11.26 11.90
CA ASP A 114 1.43 10.99 11.97
C ASP A 114 1.92 10.34 10.67
N TYR A 115 1.17 9.38 10.12
CA TYR A 115 1.53 8.74 8.86
C TYR A 115 1.43 9.71 7.67
N ILE A 116 0.45 10.62 7.68
CA ILE A 116 0.35 11.69 6.68
C ILE A 116 1.57 12.60 6.73
N ASN A 117 1.96 13.05 7.92
CA ASN A 117 3.09 13.96 8.11
C ASN A 117 4.43 13.27 7.82
N ASP A 118 4.56 11.99 8.14
CA ASP A 118 5.74 11.18 7.78
C ASP A 118 5.89 11.06 6.27
N LEU A 119 4.80 10.82 5.54
CA LEU A 119 4.82 10.72 4.08
C LEU A 119 5.16 12.07 3.43
N VAL A 120 4.65 13.19 3.97
CA VAL A 120 5.04 14.53 3.54
C VAL A 120 6.54 14.73 3.75
N SER A 121 7.08 14.37 4.92
CA SER A 121 8.51 14.54 5.24
C SER A 121 9.42 13.67 4.35
N TRP A 122 9.02 12.42 4.05
CA TRP A 122 9.70 11.58 3.08
C TRP A 122 9.71 12.20 1.68
N THR A 123 8.58 12.78 1.28
CA THR A 123 8.44 13.46 -0.03
C THR A 123 9.34 14.68 -0.09
N GLU A 124 9.42 15.48 0.97
CA GLU A 124 10.34 16.63 1.06
C GLU A 124 11.81 16.22 0.97
N MET A 125 12.18 15.10 1.59
CA MET A 125 13.52 14.52 1.47
C MET A 125 13.82 14.17 0.01
N MET A 126 12.91 13.46 -0.65
CA MET A 126 13.12 12.99 -2.03
C MET A 126 13.10 14.10 -3.06
N ARG A 127 12.40 15.21 -2.84
CA ARG A 127 12.45 16.41 -3.70
C ARG A 127 13.82 17.04 -3.78
N LYS A 128 14.70 16.81 -2.80
CA LYS A 128 16.08 17.31 -2.78
C LYS A 128 17.05 16.42 -3.55
N ASP A 129 16.65 15.21 -3.90
CA ASP A 129 17.48 14.29 -4.68
C ASP A 129 17.43 14.67 -6.17
N LYS A 130 18.55 15.13 -6.70
CA LYS A 130 18.67 15.60 -8.10
C LYS A 130 18.43 14.51 -9.15
N ARG A 131 18.42 13.24 -8.74
CA ARG A 131 18.10 12.11 -9.60
C ARG A 131 16.60 11.98 -9.85
N ILE A 132 15.77 12.57 -9.02
CA ILE A 132 14.31 12.47 -9.09
C ILE A 132 13.76 13.63 -9.93
N LYS A 133 12.95 13.26 -10.96
CA LYS A 133 12.31 14.23 -11.87
C LYS A 133 10.90 14.58 -11.43
N LYS A 134 10.09 13.56 -11.19
CA LYS A 134 8.69 13.68 -10.80
C LYS A 134 8.43 12.74 -9.62
N ILE A 135 7.58 13.14 -8.71
CA ILE A 135 7.18 12.33 -7.56
C ILE A 135 5.69 12.00 -7.67
N THR A 136 5.39 10.73 -7.53
CA THR A 136 4.05 10.19 -7.43
C THR A 136 3.87 9.61 -6.04
N LEU A 137 2.83 10.03 -5.33
CA LEU A 137 2.43 9.34 -4.11
C LEU A 137 1.50 8.19 -4.45
N ALA A 138 1.85 7.01 -4.01
CA ALA A 138 1.01 5.83 -4.11
C ALA A 138 0.67 5.33 -2.70
N GLY A 139 -0.53 4.82 -2.51
CA GLY A 139 -0.91 4.22 -1.25
C GLY A 139 -1.74 2.97 -1.46
N HIS A 140 -1.47 1.97 -0.65
CA HIS A 140 -2.20 0.70 -0.66
C HIS A 140 -3.15 0.62 0.53
N SER A 141 -4.42 0.28 0.30
CA SER A 141 -5.42 0.09 1.36
C SER A 141 -5.54 1.36 2.25
N GLU A 142 -5.31 1.27 3.56
CA GLU A 142 -5.19 2.43 4.47
C GLU A 142 -4.24 3.50 3.91
N GLY A 143 -3.10 3.06 3.37
CA GLY A 143 -2.10 3.95 2.80
C GLY A 143 -2.62 4.79 1.63
N SER A 144 -3.67 4.33 0.94
CA SER A 144 -4.33 5.12 -0.10
C SER A 144 -4.86 6.45 0.47
N LEU A 145 -5.59 6.41 1.58
CA LEU A 145 -6.09 7.63 2.21
C LEU A 145 -4.97 8.50 2.79
N VAL A 146 -3.95 7.88 3.40
CA VAL A 146 -2.76 8.61 3.88
C VAL A 146 -2.10 9.37 2.74
N ALA A 147 -1.83 8.70 1.61
CA ALA A 147 -1.21 9.30 0.44
C ALA A 147 -2.10 10.37 -0.22
N MET A 148 -3.42 10.15 -0.25
CA MET A 148 -4.41 11.10 -0.76
C MET A 148 -4.38 12.42 0.03
N VAL A 149 -4.32 12.36 1.35
CA VAL A 149 -4.27 13.56 2.20
C VAL A 149 -2.90 14.21 2.17
N ALA A 150 -1.81 13.42 2.11
CA ALA A 150 -0.46 13.94 1.95
C ALA A 150 -0.29 14.71 0.63
N ALA A 151 -0.87 14.23 -0.47
CA ALA A 151 -0.85 14.89 -1.78
C ALA A 151 -1.55 16.27 -1.81
N GLN A 152 -2.37 16.59 -0.80
CA GLN A 152 -2.97 17.92 -0.64
C GLN A 152 -2.01 18.89 0.09
N LYS A 153 -1.02 18.35 0.82
CA LYS A 153 -0.12 19.13 1.69
C LYS A 153 1.23 19.43 1.06
N ILE A 154 1.63 18.67 0.04
CA ILE A 154 2.91 18.81 -0.63
C ILE A 154 2.75 18.69 -2.15
N PRO A 155 3.40 19.54 -2.96
CA PRO A 155 3.33 19.43 -4.41
C PRO A 155 3.93 18.10 -4.91
N VAL A 156 3.11 17.35 -5.63
CA VAL A 156 3.49 16.13 -6.34
C VAL A 156 2.74 16.07 -7.69
N GLU A 157 3.26 15.33 -8.65
CA GLU A 157 2.69 15.30 -9.99
C GLU A 157 1.47 14.39 -10.09
N ASN A 158 1.49 13.25 -9.37
CA ASN A 158 0.45 12.24 -9.48
C ASN A 158 0.12 11.63 -8.11
N TYR A 159 -1.09 11.05 -8.02
CA TYR A 159 -1.48 10.19 -6.92
C TYR A 159 -2.04 8.87 -7.46
N ILE A 160 -1.70 7.75 -6.80
CA ILE A 160 -2.19 6.41 -7.13
C ILE A 160 -2.84 5.79 -5.89
N SER A 161 -4.12 5.45 -6.00
CA SER A 161 -4.87 4.66 -5.02
C SER A 161 -4.83 3.19 -5.43
N ILE A 162 -4.32 2.32 -4.59
CA ILE A 162 -4.31 0.87 -4.81
C ILE A 162 -5.17 0.22 -3.73
N SER A 163 -6.26 -0.42 -4.10
CA SER A 163 -7.22 -1.06 -3.19
C SER A 163 -7.69 -0.10 -2.08
N GLY A 164 -7.91 1.18 -2.45
CA GLY A 164 -8.37 2.23 -1.52
C GLY A 164 -9.87 2.20 -1.31
N ILE A 165 -10.31 2.72 -0.16
CA ILE A 165 -11.71 2.82 0.22
C ILE A 165 -12.31 4.16 -0.16
N SER A 166 -13.64 4.22 -0.35
CA SER A 166 -14.41 5.44 -0.65
C SER A 166 -15.19 5.97 0.55
N GLN A 167 -15.33 5.17 1.59
CA GLN A 167 -16.15 5.45 2.78
C GLN A 167 -15.27 5.64 4.02
N PRO A 168 -15.80 6.29 5.08
CA PRO A 168 -15.15 6.30 6.39
C PRO A 168 -14.81 4.88 6.87
N ILE A 169 -13.68 4.76 7.57
CA ILE A 169 -13.11 3.45 7.94
C ILE A 169 -14.03 2.60 8.81
N GLU A 170 -14.81 3.24 9.68
CA GLU A 170 -15.76 2.53 10.54
C GLU A 170 -16.78 1.72 9.73
N ASN A 171 -17.26 2.23 8.60
CA ASN A 171 -18.19 1.52 7.72
C ASN A 171 -17.54 0.29 7.08
N ILE A 172 -16.29 0.42 6.65
CA ILE A 172 -15.52 -0.68 6.03
C ILE A 172 -15.24 -1.79 7.05
N ILE A 173 -14.81 -1.43 8.24
CA ILE A 173 -14.53 -2.41 9.30
C ILE A 173 -15.84 -3.13 9.72
N SER A 174 -16.92 -2.38 9.90
CA SER A 174 -18.23 -2.97 10.20
C SER A 174 -18.67 -3.96 9.13
N TRP A 175 -18.50 -3.60 7.85
CA TRP A 175 -18.78 -4.53 6.76
C TRP A 175 -17.86 -5.76 6.80
N GLN A 176 -16.55 -5.62 6.98
CA GLN A 176 -15.60 -6.73 7.06
C GLN A 176 -15.94 -7.69 8.21
N ILE A 177 -16.34 -7.13 9.36
CA ILE A 177 -16.75 -7.92 10.52
C ILE A 177 -18.08 -8.65 10.24
N ALA A 178 -19.04 -7.99 9.60
CA ALA A 178 -20.31 -8.59 9.24
C ALA A 178 -20.14 -9.81 8.31
N GLN A 179 -19.11 -9.85 7.45
CA GLN A 179 -18.79 -10.99 6.59
C GLN A 179 -18.31 -12.23 7.40
N GLN A 180 -17.68 -12.01 8.55
CA GLN A 180 -17.07 -13.08 9.36
C GLN A 180 -17.90 -13.41 10.59
N ALA A 181 -18.55 -12.42 11.18
CA ALA A 181 -19.32 -12.52 12.42
C ALA A 181 -20.54 -11.57 12.39
N PRO A 182 -21.60 -11.89 11.60
CA PRO A 182 -22.73 -10.98 11.38
C PRO A 182 -23.41 -10.49 12.67
N LYS A 183 -23.44 -11.32 13.71
CA LYS A 183 -24.05 -10.97 15.01
C LYS A 183 -23.29 -9.88 15.76
N LEU A 184 -22.02 -9.63 15.41
CA LEU A 184 -21.19 -8.58 16.02
C LEU A 184 -21.34 -7.23 15.33
N ALA A 185 -21.84 -7.15 14.11
CA ALA A 185 -21.92 -5.89 13.36
C ALA A 185 -22.64 -4.77 14.12
N PRO A 186 -23.85 -4.96 14.71
CA PRO A 186 -24.49 -3.90 15.48
C PRO A 186 -23.73 -3.44 16.71
N ILE A 187 -22.96 -4.37 17.34
CA ILE A 187 -22.11 -4.06 18.49
C ILE A 187 -20.94 -3.18 18.04
N VAL A 188 -20.34 -3.52 16.91
CA VAL A 188 -19.21 -2.76 16.32
C VAL A 188 -19.65 -1.36 15.93
N ASP A 189 -20.80 -1.22 15.28
CA ASP A 189 -21.36 0.09 14.91
C ASP A 189 -21.61 0.96 16.14
N SER A 190 -22.17 0.39 17.23
CA SER A 190 -22.34 1.07 18.49
C SER A 190 -21.01 1.52 19.11
N MET A 191 -19.97 0.65 19.06
CA MET A 191 -18.65 0.97 19.58
C MET A 191 -17.98 2.11 18.78
N PHE A 192 -18.06 2.08 17.46
CA PHE A 192 -17.53 3.16 16.63
C PHE A 192 -18.27 4.48 16.87
N ASN A 193 -19.60 4.47 17.01
CA ASN A 193 -20.36 5.66 17.34
C ASN A 193 -19.94 6.27 18.68
N ARG A 194 -19.73 5.44 19.70
CA ARG A 194 -19.22 5.89 21.01
C ARG A 194 -17.82 6.51 20.88
N LEU A 195 -16.91 5.82 20.19
CA LEU A 195 -15.56 6.31 19.95
C LEU A 195 -15.55 7.63 19.16
N LYS A 196 -16.44 7.79 18.17
CA LYS A 196 -16.61 9.02 17.39
C LYS A 196 -17.10 10.19 18.24
N ASN A 197 -17.88 9.91 19.27
CA ASN A 197 -18.34 10.88 20.26
C ASN A 197 -17.29 11.17 21.37
N GLY A 198 -16.08 10.60 21.27
CA GLY A 198 -15.00 10.83 22.19
C GLY A 198 -15.01 9.94 23.45
N GLU A 199 -15.90 8.94 23.47
CA GLU A 199 -15.95 7.98 24.57
C GLU A 199 -14.80 6.97 24.45
N LYS A 200 -14.23 6.56 25.60
CA LYS A 200 -13.29 5.44 25.68
C LYS A 200 -14.04 4.12 25.82
N LEU A 201 -13.54 3.09 25.14
CA LEU A 201 -14.06 1.74 25.27
C LEU A 201 -13.13 0.93 26.16
N ASP A 202 -13.51 0.78 27.44
CA ASP A 202 -12.70 0.07 28.43
C ASP A 202 -12.77 -1.46 28.25
N SER A 203 -13.89 -1.96 27.73
CA SER A 203 -14.08 -3.39 27.47
C SER A 203 -14.32 -3.63 25.99
N VAL A 204 -13.45 -4.43 25.38
CA VAL A 204 -13.51 -4.82 23.97
C VAL A 204 -13.40 -6.34 23.89
N THR A 205 -14.29 -6.96 23.12
CA THR A 205 -14.24 -8.42 22.93
C THR A 205 -12.95 -8.85 22.22
N PRO A 206 -12.40 -10.05 22.48
CA PRO A 206 -11.17 -10.52 21.84
C PRO A 206 -11.20 -10.44 20.31
N PHE A 207 -12.35 -10.68 19.69
CA PHE A 207 -12.53 -10.59 18.24
C PHE A 207 -12.29 -9.19 17.68
N LEU A 208 -12.61 -8.15 18.45
CA LEU A 208 -12.44 -6.73 18.07
C LEU A 208 -11.15 -6.12 18.58
N PHE A 209 -10.36 -6.88 19.34
CA PHE A 209 -9.18 -6.36 20.01
C PHE A 209 -8.12 -5.82 19.05
N SER A 210 -8.00 -6.41 17.85
CA SER A 210 -7.06 -5.93 16.83
C SER A 210 -7.36 -4.50 16.36
N VAL A 211 -8.63 -4.07 16.38
CA VAL A 211 -9.07 -2.77 15.82
C VAL A 211 -9.57 -1.78 16.88
N LEU A 212 -9.95 -2.23 18.08
CA LEU A 212 -10.58 -1.38 19.10
C LEU A 212 -9.93 -1.51 20.50
N ARG A 213 -8.80 -2.22 20.66
CA ARG A 213 -8.10 -2.25 21.97
C ARG A 213 -7.79 -0.82 22.43
N PRO A 214 -7.75 -0.55 23.75
CA PRO A 214 -7.61 0.80 24.27
C PRO A 214 -6.45 1.61 23.69
N SER A 215 -5.31 0.97 23.43
CA SER A 215 -4.13 1.63 22.83
C SER A 215 -4.30 2.06 21.37
N VAL A 216 -5.20 1.42 20.61
CA VAL A 216 -5.47 1.75 19.20
C VAL A 216 -6.60 2.78 19.04
N GLN A 217 -7.45 2.93 20.05
CA GLN A 217 -8.61 3.83 19.93
C GLN A 217 -8.26 5.28 19.54
N PRO A 218 -7.18 5.91 20.07
CA PRO A 218 -6.80 7.24 19.65
C PRO A 218 -6.44 7.32 18.15
N TYR A 219 -5.79 6.29 17.62
CA TYR A 219 -5.49 6.16 16.21
C TYR A 219 -6.78 6.04 15.38
N MET A 220 -7.68 5.13 15.76
CA MET A 220 -8.97 4.93 15.08
C MET A 220 -9.81 6.20 15.10
N ALA A 221 -9.91 6.88 16.24
CA ALA A 221 -10.65 8.14 16.34
C ALA A 221 -10.07 9.24 15.44
N SER A 222 -8.75 9.28 15.24
CA SER A 222 -8.12 10.21 14.31
C SER A 222 -8.35 9.83 12.85
N TRP A 223 -8.37 8.53 12.51
CA TRP A 223 -8.66 8.05 11.16
C TRP A 223 -10.11 8.30 10.74
N MET A 224 -11.08 8.08 11.64
CA MET A 224 -12.52 8.33 11.39
C MET A 224 -12.85 9.80 11.09
N LYS A 225 -11.93 10.75 11.28
CA LYS A 225 -12.10 12.15 10.85
C LYS A 225 -12.06 12.33 9.34
N TYR A 226 -11.52 11.37 8.61
CA TYR A 226 -11.31 11.46 7.17
C TYR A 226 -12.37 10.67 6.41
N ASN A 227 -13.00 11.35 5.44
CA ASN A 227 -13.89 10.72 4.47
C ASN A 227 -13.18 10.69 3.11
N PRO A 228 -12.78 9.50 2.61
CA PRO A 228 -12.01 9.39 1.37
C PRO A 228 -12.69 10.05 0.17
N CYS A 229 -14.02 9.96 0.10
CA CYS A 229 -14.81 10.60 -0.96
C CYS A 229 -14.67 12.13 -0.93
N GLU A 230 -14.64 12.74 0.25
CA GLU A 230 -14.44 14.19 0.38
C GLU A 230 -12.96 14.57 0.17
N GLU A 231 -12.05 13.70 0.54
CA GLU A 231 -10.62 13.98 0.35
C GLU A 231 -10.19 13.93 -1.13
N ILE A 232 -10.70 12.97 -1.91
CA ILE A 232 -10.32 12.84 -3.33
C ILE A 232 -10.86 14.03 -4.17
N LYS A 233 -11.96 14.65 -3.78
CA LYS A 233 -12.52 15.86 -4.45
C LYS A 233 -11.56 17.05 -4.40
N LYS A 234 -10.69 17.11 -3.38
CA LYS A 234 -9.72 18.20 -3.19
C LYS A 234 -8.51 18.09 -4.09
N LEU A 235 -8.29 16.92 -4.72
CA LEU A 235 -7.15 16.68 -5.60
C LEU A 235 -7.36 17.28 -6.99
N SER A 236 -6.44 18.14 -7.41
CA SER A 236 -6.39 18.72 -8.77
C SER A 236 -5.32 18.09 -9.66
N LEU A 237 -4.51 17.20 -9.12
CA LEU A 237 -3.46 16.47 -9.82
C LEU A 237 -4.01 15.23 -10.57
N HIS A 238 -3.17 14.55 -11.34
CA HIS A 238 -3.56 13.32 -12.01
C HIS A 238 -3.72 12.18 -11.00
N VAL A 239 -4.83 11.47 -11.07
CA VAL A 239 -5.18 10.38 -10.14
C VAL A 239 -5.45 9.09 -10.90
N LEU A 240 -4.81 8.00 -10.47
CA LEU A 240 -5.10 6.63 -10.90
C LEU A 240 -5.67 5.83 -9.73
N ILE A 241 -6.82 5.20 -9.92
CA ILE A 241 -7.46 4.29 -8.97
C ILE A 241 -7.34 2.88 -9.51
N LEU A 242 -6.77 1.97 -8.72
CA LEU A 242 -6.51 0.58 -9.06
C LEU A 242 -7.21 -0.34 -8.07
N GLN A 243 -8.00 -1.29 -8.58
CA GLN A 243 -8.74 -2.24 -7.74
C GLN A 243 -8.79 -3.61 -8.40
N GLY A 244 -8.68 -4.65 -7.59
CA GLY A 244 -8.80 -6.03 -8.04
C GLY A 244 -10.20 -6.61 -7.82
N THR A 245 -10.66 -7.46 -8.76
CA THR A 245 -12.01 -8.07 -8.67
C THR A 245 -12.10 -9.17 -7.62
N THR A 246 -10.98 -9.77 -7.21
CA THR A 246 -10.94 -10.84 -6.19
C THR A 246 -10.44 -10.34 -4.83
N ASP A 247 -10.45 -9.02 -4.61
CA ASP A 247 -10.10 -8.42 -3.34
C ASP A 247 -11.17 -8.74 -2.27
N ILE A 248 -10.77 -9.49 -1.24
CA ILE A 248 -11.66 -9.92 -0.15
C ILE A 248 -11.71 -8.95 1.03
N GLN A 249 -10.94 -7.84 0.98
CA GLN A 249 -10.89 -6.84 2.04
C GLN A 249 -11.54 -5.52 1.63
N VAL A 250 -11.37 -5.09 0.38
CA VAL A 250 -11.97 -3.89 -0.19
C VAL A 250 -12.69 -4.27 -1.47
N LYS A 251 -13.98 -3.98 -1.54
CA LYS A 251 -14.81 -4.32 -2.71
C LYS A 251 -14.49 -3.44 -3.91
N GLU A 252 -14.77 -3.98 -5.09
CA GLU A 252 -14.66 -3.24 -6.36
C GLU A 252 -15.51 -1.96 -6.35
N GLU A 253 -16.69 -2.00 -5.72
CA GLU A 253 -17.60 -0.86 -5.62
C GLU A 253 -16.98 0.33 -4.89
N GLU A 254 -15.99 0.11 -4.01
CA GLU A 254 -15.29 1.20 -3.34
C GLU A 254 -14.46 2.02 -4.34
N ALA A 255 -13.78 1.38 -5.28
CA ALA A 255 -13.03 2.07 -6.31
C ALA A 255 -13.95 2.83 -7.30
N VAL A 256 -15.08 2.21 -7.67
CA VAL A 256 -16.10 2.85 -8.53
C VAL A 256 -16.68 4.10 -7.85
N LYS A 257 -17.05 4.00 -6.57
CA LYS A 257 -17.55 5.15 -5.79
C LYS A 257 -16.47 6.23 -5.64
N LEU A 258 -15.22 5.84 -5.38
CA LEU A 258 -14.12 6.80 -5.26
C LEU A 258 -13.94 7.60 -6.56
N GLN A 259 -14.03 6.95 -7.73
CA GLN A 259 -14.03 7.63 -9.02
C GLN A 259 -15.25 8.55 -9.19
N GLN A 260 -16.43 8.11 -8.79
CA GLN A 260 -17.64 8.95 -8.86
C GLN A 260 -17.49 10.22 -8.03
N CYS A 261 -16.75 10.19 -6.91
CA CYS A 261 -16.47 11.36 -6.09
C CYS A 261 -15.55 12.37 -6.79
N ASN A 262 -14.66 11.92 -7.68
CA ASN A 262 -13.85 12.77 -8.54
C ASN A 262 -13.80 12.19 -9.96
N PRO A 263 -14.74 12.53 -10.84
CA PRO A 263 -14.85 11.96 -12.19
C PRO A 263 -13.66 12.24 -13.12
N LYS A 264 -12.73 13.12 -12.72
CA LYS A 264 -11.50 13.40 -13.49
C LYS A 264 -10.43 12.34 -13.30
N THR A 265 -10.65 11.39 -12.39
CA THR A 265 -9.69 10.32 -12.09
C THR A 265 -9.79 9.18 -13.10
N THR A 266 -8.68 8.49 -13.31
CA THR A 266 -8.64 7.25 -14.12
C THR A 266 -8.89 6.06 -13.21
N LEU A 267 -9.86 5.21 -13.54
CA LEU A 267 -10.12 3.95 -12.86
C LEU A 267 -9.66 2.78 -13.72
N LYS A 268 -8.94 1.84 -13.12
CA LYS A 268 -8.59 0.55 -13.72
C LYS A 268 -8.95 -0.58 -12.77
N ILE A 269 -9.90 -1.41 -13.18
CA ILE A 269 -10.23 -2.66 -12.51
C ILE A 269 -9.34 -3.76 -13.11
N ILE A 270 -8.73 -4.57 -12.24
CA ILE A 270 -7.78 -5.63 -12.62
C ILE A 270 -8.41 -6.99 -12.30
N PRO A 271 -8.85 -7.72 -13.33
CA PRO A 271 -9.49 -9.03 -13.14
C PRO A 271 -8.57 -10.02 -12.42
N GLY A 272 -9.09 -10.69 -11.41
CA GLY A 272 -8.36 -11.71 -10.64
C GLY A 272 -7.32 -11.19 -9.66
N MET A 273 -7.10 -9.88 -9.54
CA MET A 273 -6.21 -9.33 -8.53
C MET A 273 -6.87 -9.30 -7.16
N ASN A 274 -6.18 -9.80 -6.14
CA ASN A 274 -6.61 -9.72 -4.75
C ASN A 274 -5.97 -8.55 -4.00
N HIS A 275 -6.31 -8.41 -2.70
CA HIS A 275 -5.82 -7.31 -1.86
C HIS A 275 -4.30 -7.23 -1.76
N ILE A 276 -3.59 -8.34 -1.82
CA ILE A 276 -2.12 -8.36 -1.79
C ILE A 276 -1.47 -8.30 -3.18
N LEU A 277 -2.19 -7.77 -4.18
CA LEU A 277 -1.71 -7.46 -5.53
C LEU A 277 -1.33 -8.69 -6.37
N LYS A 278 -1.85 -9.87 -6.03
CA LYS A 278 -1.53 -11.13 -6.70
C LYS A 278 -2.76 -11.73 -7.36
N GLN A 279 -2.54 -12.59 -8.35
CA GLN A 279 -3.64 -13.40 -8.88
C GLN A 279 -4.19 -14.33 -7.83
N ALA A 280 -5.50 -14.33 -7.65
CA ALA A 280 -6.19 -15.21 -6.71
C ALA A 280 -7.59 -15.56 -7.20
N PRO A 281 -8.11 -16.77 -6.85
CA PRO A 281 -9.49 -17.13 -7.13
C PRO A 281 -10.48 -16.35 -6.26
N GLU A 282 -11.76 -16.40 -6.64
CA GLU A 282 -12.86 -15.81 -5.85
C GLU A 282 -13.13 -16.56 -4.55
N ASP A 283 -12.85 -17.88 -4.52
CA ASP A 283 -12.98 -18.66 -3.29
C ASP A 283 -12.13 -18.08 -2.18
N ARG A 284 -12.77 -17.66 -1.10
CA ARG A 284 -12.12 -16.95 0.01
C ARG A 284 -10.98 -17.76 0.65
N THR A 285 -11.14 -19.07 0.78
CA THR A 285 -10.16 -19.93 1.44
C THR A 285 -8.90 -20.04 0.59
N GLN A 286 -9.05 -20.28 -0.71
CA GLN A 286 -7.94 -20.36 -1.65
C GLN A 286 -7.27 -18.99 -1.84
N ASN A 287 -8.05 -17.90 -1.84
CA ASN A 287 -7.55 -16.54 -1.90
C ASN A 287 -6.63 -16.23 -0.72
N ILE A 288 -7.07 -16.52 0.51
CA ILE A 288 -6.26 -16.33 1.73
C ILE A 288 -4.94 -17.12 1.68
N GLN A 289 -4.90 -18.31 1.08
CA GLN A 289 -3.67 -19.09 0.95
C GLN A 289 -2.57 -18.35 0.16
N THR A 290 -2.94 -17.45 -0.76
CA THR A 290 -1.97 -16.65 -1.51
C THR A 290 -1.21 -15.66 -0.61
N TYR A 291 -1.77 -15.27 0.54
CA TYR A 291 -1.17 -14.25 1.44
C TYR A 291 0.14 -14.70 2.09
N SER A 292 0.36 -16.01 2.18
CA SER A 292 1.61 -16.58 2.70
C SER A 292 2.56 -17.08 1.61
N ASN A 293 2.25 -16.85 0.32
CA ASN A 293 3.05 -17.34 -0.80
C ASN A 293 3.87 -16.20 -1.43
N GLU A 294 5.13 -16.07 -1.01
CA GLU A 294 6.07 -15.08 -1.54
C GLU A 294 6.51 -15.33 -2.99
N ASN A 295 6.31 -16.54 -3.52
CA ASN A 295 6.74 -16.92 -4.87
C ASN A 295 5.72 -16.49 -5.95
N LEU A 296 4.49 -16.14 -5.58
CA LEU A 296 3.52 -15.60 -6.53
C LEU A 296 3.97 -14.19 -6.96
N PRO A 297 4.01 -13.90 -8.26
CA PRO A 297 4.31 -12.54 -8.74
C PRO A 297 3.16 -11.59 -8.41
N VAL A 298 3.45 -10.29 -8.43
CA VAL A 298 2.39 -9.26 -8.52
C VAL A 298 1.76 -9.30 -9.91
N MET A 299 0.52 -8.84 -10.01
CA MET A 299 -0.20 -8.82 -11.30
C MET A 299 0.54 -7.94 -12.32
N ALA A 300 0.76 -8.49 -13.51
CA ALA A 300 1.42 -7.77 -14.61
C ALA A 300 0.59 -6.56 -15.06
N GLU A 301 -0.73 -6.67 -15.05
CA GLU A 301 -1.66 -5.59 -15.39
C GLU A 301 -1.57 -4.40 -14.43
N LEU A 302 -1.29 -4.65 -13.14
CA LEU A 302 -1.02 -3.60 -12.15
C LEU A 302 0.25 -2.81 -12.53
N VAL A 303 1.33 -3.53 -12.83
CA VAL A 303 2.60 -2.93 -13.24
C VAL A 303 2.43 -2.11 -14.53
N THR A 304 1.72 -2.67 -15.51
CA THR A 304 1.43 -2.01 -16.78
C THR A 304 0.63 -0.73 -16.56
N ALA A 305 -0.45 -0.79 -15.78
CA ALA A 305 -1.30 0.36 -15.51
C ALA A 305 -0.53 1.51 -14.83
N ILE A 306 0.32 1.19 -13.85
CA ILE A 306 1.17 2.19 -13.19
C ILE A 306 2.19 2.76 -14.17
N THR A 307 2.85 1.90 -14.96
CA THR A 307 3.88 2.32 -15.92
C THR A 307 3.32 3.24 -17.00
N GLU A 308 2.15 2.91 -17.54
CA GLU A 308 1.47 3.72 -18.57
C GLU A 308 1.03 5.07 -18.00
N PHE A 309 0.52 5.09 -16.79
CA PHE A 309 0.08 6.32 -16.12
C PHE A 309 1.24 7.29 -15.83
N LEU A 310 2.45 6.80 -15.65
CA LEU A 310 3.63 7.60 -15.31
C LEU A 310 4.44 8.08 -16.53
N LYS A 311 4.07 7.69 -17.75
CA LYS A 311 4.67 8.20 -18.99
C LYS A 311 4.25 9.63 -19.26
#